data_7d2e331086f5f7c67a33da46042b5729
#
_entry.id   7d2e331086f5f7c67a33da46042b5729
#
_cell.length_a   1.000
_cell.length_b   1.000
_cell.length_c   1.000
_cell.angle_alpha   90.00
_cell.angle_beta   90.00
_cell.angle_gamma   90.00
#
_symmetry.space_group_name_H-M   'P 1'
#
loop_
_entity.id
_entity.type
_entity.pdbx_description
1 polymer ?
#
loop_
_entity_poly.entity_id
_entity_poly.type
_entity_poly.pdbx_seq_one_letter_code
_entity_poly.pdbx_strand_id
1 'polypeptide(L)'
;MAVLQDFGPDIWIAGGPNVAVAGFHYPTRMAVIRLSDGGLFIWSPVRLTAELRTEVDAIGPIRHIVAPNSLHHLFLGEWKQAYPAAVLHAPPGLRKRRRDLAFDADLADGPSAGWAGQIDQVVMRGNLITSEVVFFHLASGTVLFTDLVQQIPADLVSGWRAAIARLDLMVGPEPSVPRKFRTAFTNRRAAREALQRILAWPAEKVLMAHGTPVEQDAPGFLRRAFAWLTG
;
A
#
# COMPACT_ATOMS: atom_id res chain seq x y z
N MET A 1 17.02 -16.92 -6.87
CA MET A 1 15.96 -16.31 -7.71
C MET A 1 15.89 -14.85 -7.35
N ALA A 2 15.61 -13.95 -8.29
CA ALA A 2 15.46 -12.53 -8.01
C ALA A 2 14.36 -12.29 -6.97
N VAL A 3 14.61 -11.38 -6.02
CA VAL A 3 13.64 -10.99 -4.98
C VAL A 3 12.68 -9.96 -5.53
N LEU A 4 13.21 -9.01 -6.33
CA LEU A 4 12.41 -8.04 -7.08
C LEU A 4 11.85 -8.66 -8.35
N GLN A 5 10.54 -8.47 -8.53
CA GLN A 5 9.82 -8.90 -9.73
C GLN A 5 9.39 -7.66 -10.51
N ASP A 6 9.58 -7.66 -11.80
CA ASP A 6 9.07 -6.60 -12.68
C ASP A 6 7.54 -6.57 -12.62
N PHE A 7 6.96 -5.38 -12.50
CA PHE A 7 5.51 -5.19 -12.45
C PHE A 7 5.00 -4.25 -13.56
N GLY A 8 5.91 -3.54 -14.18
CA GLY A 8 5.64 -2.63 -15.30
C GLY A 8 6.71 -1.54 -15.43
N PRO A 9 6.51 -0.56 -16.30
CA PRO A 9 7.48 0.50 -16.51
C PRO A 9 7.86 1.18 -15.17
N ASP A 10 9.15 1.16 -14.82
CA ASP A 10 9.74 1.79 -13.65
C ASP A 10 9.13 1.37 -12.29
N ILE A 11 8.49 0.21 -12.21
CA ILE A 11 7.94 -0.34 -10.97
C ILE A 11 8.25 -1.84 -10.83
N TRP A 12 8.79 -2.19 -9.66
CA TRP A 12 9.07 -3.56 -9.22
C TRP A 12 8.36 -3.85 -7.90
N ILE A 13 8.08 -5.12 -7.64
CA ILE A 13 7.47 -5.58 -6.39
C ILE A 13 8.33 -6.64 -5.71
N ALA A 14 8.30 -6.66 -4.38
CA ALA A 14 8.88 -7.74 -3.60
C ALA A 14 7.93 -8.20 -2.52
N GLY A 15 7.80 -9.52 -2.34
CA GLY A 15 7.13 -10.12 -1.20
C GLY A 15 8.01 -10.08 0.04
N GLY A 16 7.39 -9.92 1.20
CA GLY A 16 8.04 -10.02 2.50
C GLY A 16 7.49 -11.16 3.35
N PRO A 17 7.96 -11.29 4.60
CA PRO A 17 7.45 -12.28 5.53
C PRO A 17 5.98 -12.02 5.86
N ASN A 18 5.24 -13.08 6.18
CA ASN A 18 3.90 -12.92 6.73
C ASN A 18 3.96 -12.22 8.09
N VAL A 19 3.06 -11.26 8.29
CA VAL A 19 2.91 -10.53 9.56
C VAL A 19 1.65 -11.02 10.26
N ALA A 20 1.79 -11.40 11.52
CA ALA A 20 0.66 -11.85 12.34
C ALA A 20 -0.01 -10.66 13.04
N VAL A 21 -1.31 -10.46 12.81
CA VAL A 21 -2.15 -9.47 13.49
C VAL A 21 -3.42 -10.15 13.98
N ALA A 22 -3.69 -10.09 15.28
CA ALA A 22 -4.86 -10.73 15.91
C ALA A 22 -5.03 -12.22 15.53
N GLY A 23 -3.92 -12.94 15.32
CA GLY A 23 -3.91 -14.35 14.95
C GLY A 23 -4.17 -14.64 13.46
N PHE A 24 -4.27 -13.62 12.62
CA PHE A 24 -4.29 -13.75 11.17
C PHE A 24 -2.91 -13.48 10.59
N HIS A 25 -2.51 -14.26 9.59
CA HIS A 25 -1.25 -14.08 8.87
C HIS A 25 -1.53 -13.34 7.56
N TYR A 26 -0.90 -12.18 7.42
CA TYR A 26 -0.99 -11.34 6.24
C TYR A 26 0.31 -11.45 5.44
N PRO A 27 0.27 -11.90 4.18
CA PRO A 27 1.43 -11.77 3.30
C PRO A 27 1.72 -10.28 3.14
N THR A 28 2.99 -9.91 3.06
CA THR A 28 3.38 -8.51 2.87
C THR A 28 4.00 -8.30 1.49
N ARG A 29 3.81 -7.10 0.95
CA ARG A 29 4.39 -6.69 -0.33
C ARG A 29 4.80 -5.22 -0.26
N MET A 30 5.93 -4.94 -0.87
CA MET A 30 6.41 -3.60 -1.17
C MET A 30 6.41 -3.33 -2.67
N ALA A 31 6.46 -2.06 -3.04
CA ALA A 31 6.82 -1.64 -4.38
C ALA A 31 8.06 -0.74 -4.34
N VAL A 32 8.90 -0.87 -5.36
CA VAL A 32 10.01 0.01 -5.68
C VAL A 32 9.65 0.74 -6.96
N ILE A 33 9.61 2.07 -6.92
CA ILE A 33 9.30 2.89 -8.09
C ILE A 33 10.53 3.76 -8.36
N ARG A 34 11.02 3.72 -9.60
CA ARG A 34 12.10 4.60 -10.05
C ARG A 34 11.52 5.90 -10.59
N LEU A 35 11.98 7.00 -10.02
CA LEU A 35 11.62 8.35 -10.43
C LEU A 35 12.48 8.82 -11.61
N SER A 36 12.06 9.85 -12.31
CA SER A 36 12.73 10.37 -13.50
C SER A 36 14.15 10.91 -13.25
N ASP A 37 14.46 11.25 -11.98
CA ASP A 37 15.82 11.64 -11.56
C ASP A 37 16.72 10.43 -11.23
N GLY A 38 16.23 9.21 -11.42
CA GLY A 38 16.89 7.95 -11.07
C GLY A 38 16.77 7.57 -9.60
N GLY A 39 16.15 8.38 -8.76
CA GLY A 39 15.91 8.10 -7.35
C GLY A 39 14.78 7.09 -7.15
N LEU A 40 14.81 6.38 -6.02
CA LEU A 40 13.81 5.36 -5.72
C LEU A 40 12.80 5.84 -4.67
N PHE A 41 11.53 5.53 -4.94
CA PHE A 41 10.41 5.66 -4.03
C PHE A 41 10.02 4.25 -3.55
N ILE A 42 10.21 3.99 -2.25
CA ILE A 42 9.91 2.70 -1.61
C ILE A 42 8.55 2.80 -0.93
N TRP A 43 7.58 2.10 -1.48
CA TRP A 43 6.22 2.03 -0.95
C TRP A 43 6.04 0.77 -0.08
N SER A 44 5.50 0.95 1.14
CA SER A 44 5.17 -0.17 2.05
C SER A 44 6.35 -1.13 2.25
N PRO A 45 7.52 -0.67 2.76
CA PRO A 45 8.72 -1.49 2.84
C PRO A 45 8.48 -2.79 3.62
N VAL A 46 9.05 -3.89 3.12
CA VAL A 46 9.10 -5.20 3.76
C VAL A 46 10.47 -5.37 4.45
N ARG A 47 10.68 -6.50 5.14
CA ARG A 47 11.99 -6.81 5.75
C ARG A 47 13.12 -6.67 4.74
N LEU A 48 14.16 -5.92 5.10
CA LEU A 48 15.31 -5.67 4.26
C LEU A 48 16.32 -6.82 4.40
N THR A 49 16.26 -7.79 3.50
CA THR A 49 17.29 -8.84 3.42
C THR A 49 18.50 -8.34 2.61
N ALA A 50 19.64 -9.01 2.74
CA ALA A 50 20.86 -8.67 2.00
C ALA A 50 20.63 -8.76 0.47
N GLU A 51 19.89 -9.76 0.02
CA GLU A 51 19.55 -9.97 -1.38
C GLU A 51 18.66 -8.85 -1.91
N LEU A 52 17.58 -8.51 -1.18
CA LEU A 52 16.69 -7.41 -1.55
C LEU A 52 17.44 -6.08 -1.61
N ARG A 53 18.32 -5.84 -0.63
CA ARG A 53 19.17 -4.64 -0.61
C ARG A 53 20.04 -4.55 -1.86
N THR A 54 20.72 -5.63 -2.21
CA THR A 54 21.60 -5.68 -3.39
C THR A 54 20.83 -5.36 -4.67
N GLU A 55 19.63 -5.93 -4.84
CA GLU A 55 18.82 -5.71 -6.03
C GLU A 55 18.25 -4.28 -6.08
N VAL A 56 17.80 -3.74 -4.95
CA VAL A 56 17.32 -2.35 -4.88
C VAL A 56 18.45 -1.35 -5.15
N ASP A 57 19.62 -1.54 -4.53
CA ASP A 57 20.79 -0.67 -4.70
C ASP A 57 21.28 -0.67 -6.17
N ALA A 58 21.07 -1.76 -6.90
CA ALA A 58 21.42 -1.87 -8.32
C ALA A 58 20.48 -1.03 -9.24
N ILE A 59 19.26 -0.70 -8.81
CA ILE A 59 18.32 0.12 -9.59
C ILE A 59 18.66 1.62 -9.44
N GLY A 60 18.97 2.07 -8.22
CA GLY A 60 19.27 3.49 -7.96
C GLY A 60 19.27 3.86 -6.48
N PRO A 61 19.60 5.12 -6.17
CA PRO A 61 19.63 5.62 -4.79
C PRO A 61 18.21 5.79 -4.23
N ILE A 62 17.98 5.32 -2.99
CA ILE A 62 16.69 5.51 -2.32
C ILE A 62 16.55 6.98 -1.91
N ARG A 63 15.49 7.63 -2.39
CA ARG A 63 15.12 9.01 -2.06
C ARG A 63 13.99 9.08 -1.05
N HIS A 64 12.99 8.20 -1.19
CA HIS A 64 11.78 8.25 -0.38
C HIS A 64 11.45 6.87 0.19
N ILE A 65 11.17 6.80 1.49
CA ILE A 65 10.63 5.63 2.19
C ILE A 65 9.26 6.01 2.71
N VAL A 66 8.23 5.26 2.29
CA VAL A 66 6.84 5.66 2.49
C VAL A 66 6.04 4.56 3.19
N ALA A 67 5.46 4.89 4.34
CA ALA A 67 4.39 4.11 4.94
C ALA A 67 3.04 4.63 4.41
N PRO A 68 2.24 3.83 3.68
CA PRO A 68 0.98 4.31 3.13
C PRO A 68 -0.12 4.55 4.18
N ASN A 69 -0.03 3.88 5.32
CA ASN A 69 -0.93 4.05 6.45
C ASN A 69 -0.24 3.73 7.79
N SER A 70 -0.94 3.91 8.91
CA SER A 70 -0.38 3.71 10.24
C SER A 70 -0.19 2.25 10.65
N LEU A 71 -0.58 1.27 9.84
CA LEU A 71 -0.39 -0.17 10.08
C LEU A 71 0.88 -0.68 9.39
N HIS A 72 1.29 -0.06 8.27
CA HIS A 72 2.47 -0.42 7.49
C HIS A 72 3.75 0.26 7.97
N HIS A 73 4.16 -0.02 9.21
CA HIS A 73 5.27 0.66 9.88
C HIS A 73 6.38 -0.24 10.42
N LEU A 74 6.22 -1.56 10.34
CA LEU A 74 7.08 -2.50 11.08
C LEU A 74 8.54 -2.43 10.63
N PHE A 75 8.79 -2.30 9.34
CA PHE A 75 10.12 -2.35 8.75
C PHE A 75 10.75 -0.98 8.48
N LEU A 76 10.05 0.13 8.79
CA LEU A 76 10.54 1.49 8.52
C LEU A 76 11.88 1.80 9.19
N GLY A 77 12.07 1.31 10.43
CA GLY A 77 13.29 1.59 11.20
C GLY A 77 14.53 0.99 10.55
N GLU A 78 14.47 -0.26 10.10
CA GLU A 78 15.60 -0.92 9.43
C GLU A 78 15.93 -0.27 8.08
N TRP A 79 14.91 0.15 7.31
CA TRP A 79 15.12 0.87 6.05
C TRP A 79 15.72 2.26 6.29
N LYS A 80 15.21 3.02 7.27
CA LYS A 80 15.79 4.34 7.61
C LYS A 80 17.21 4.24 8.14
N GLN A 81 17.52 3.20 8.89
CA GLN A 81 18.89 2.93 9.37
C GLN A 81 19.83 2.57 8.21
N ALA A 82 19.38 1.75 7.28
CA ALA A 82 20.18 1.36 6.12
C ALA A 82 20.37 2.50 5.11
N TYR A 83 19.39 3.43 5.03
CA TYR A 83 19.36 4.55 4.07
C TYR A 83 19.07 5.87 4.79
N PRO A 84 20.00 6.37 5.62
CA PRO A 84 19.77 7.55 6.46
C PRO A 84 19.51 8.85 5.67
N ALA A 85 20.01 8.95 4.45
CA ALA A 85 19.77 10.09 3.57
C ALA A 85 18.36 10.11 2.93
N ALA A 86 17.66 8.97 2.91
CA ALA A 86 16.32 8.89 2.36
C ALA A 86 15.30 9.64 3.24
N VAL A 87 14.37 10.35 2.61
CA VAL A 87 13.28 11.05 3.29
C VAL A 87 12.24 10.03 3.75
N LEU A 88 12.00 9.93 5.06
CA LEU A 88 11.00 9.05 5.65
C LEU A 88 9.68 9.78 5.81
N HIS A 89 8.63 9.30 5.14
CA HIS A 89 7.31 9.92 5.10
C HIS A 89 6.32 9.24 6.05
N ALA A 90 5.63 10.06 6.87
CA ALA A 90 4.58 9.60 7.78
C ALA A 90 3.19 9.81 7.18
N PRO A 91 2.34 8.77 7.12
CA PRO A 91 0.91 8.95 6.88
C PRO A 91 0.22 9.55 8.11
N PRO A 92 -1.03 10.05 7.97
CA PRO A 92 -1.78 10.56 9.10
C PRO A 92 -1.82 9.59 10.29
N GLY A 93 -1.46 10.08 11.47
CA GLY A 93 -1.50 9.33 12.73
C GLY A 93 -0.25 8.51 13.07
N LEU A 94 0.65 8.23 12.12
CA LEU A 94 1.80 7.35 12.36
C LEU A 94 2.84 7.97 13.31
N ARG A 95 3.12 9.27 13.25
CA ARG A 95 4.06 9.93 14.18
C ARG A 95 3.69 9.72 15.65
N LYS A 96 2.38 9.68 15.96
CA LYS A 96 1.92 9.42 17.34
C LYS A 96 2.16 7.98 17.78
N ARG A 97 2.11 7.03 16.85
CA ARG A 97 2.29 5.60 17.09
C ARG A 97 3.77 5.21 17.15
N ARG A 98 4.62 5.83 16.31
CA ARG A 98 6.04 5.53 16.17
C ARG A 98 6.89 6.74 16.58
N ARG A 99 6.84 7.06 17.89
CA ARG A 99 7.62 8.16 18.49
C ARG A 99 9.12 7.88 18.52
N ASP A 100 9.50 6.62 18.30
CA ASP A 100 10.86 6.14 18.19
C ASP A 100 11.51 6.45 16.83
N LEU A 101 10.71 6.84 15.83
CA LEU A 101 11.20 7.17 14.48
C LEU A 101 11.14 8.67 14.22
N ALA A 102 12.26 9.21 13.71
CA ALA A 102 12.30 10.57 13.19
C ALA A 102 11.78 10.58 11.75
N PHE A 103 10.54 11.01 11.56
CA PHE A 103 9.98 11.21 10.23
C PHE A 103 10.38 12.60 9.70
N ASP A 104 10.80 12.63 8.44
CA ASP A 104 11.27 13.86 7.79
C ASP A 104 10.09 14.68 7.20
N ALA A 105 9.05 14.00 6.71
CA ALA A 105 7.90 14.64 6.08
C ALA A 105 6.57 13.92 6.40
N ASP A 106 5.46 14.62 6.18
CA ASP A 106 4.12 14.06 6.30
C ASP A 106 3.45 13.90 4.93
N LEU A 107 2.74 12.78 4.75
CA LEU A 107 1.89 12.58 3.59
C LEU A 107 0.58 13.37 3.74
N ALA A 108 0.22 14.10 2.69
CA ALA A 108 -1.01 14.89 2.60
C ALA A 108 -1.82 14.51 1.35
N ASP A 109 -2.93 15.19 1.10
CA ASP A 109 -3.63 15.10 -0.18
C ASP A 109 -2.81 15.75 -1.29
N GLY A 110 -2.65 15.02 -2.37
CA GLY A 110 -1.82 15.41 -3.50
C GLY A 110 -0.34 15.05 -3.32
N PRO A 111 0.38 14.93 -4.43
CA PRO A 111 1.76 14.46 -4.44
C PRO A 111 2.73 15.48 -3.82
N SER A 112 3.78 14.97 -3.18
CA SER A 112 4.92 15.78 -2.79
C SER A 112 5.72 16.23 -4.02
N ALA A 113 6.41 17.36 -3.92
CA ALA A 113 7.27 17.88 -5.00
C ALA A 113 8.32 16.86 -5.49
N GLY A 114 8.78 15.95 -4.61
CA GLY A 114 9.76 14.92 -4.94
C GLY A 114 9.27 13.87 -5.96
N TRP A 115 7.96 13.74 -6.19
CA TRP A 115 7.40 12.78 -7.15
C TRP A 115 6.19 13.31 -7.93
N ALA A 116 5.90 14.59 -7.82
CA ALA A 116 4.81 15.23 -8.56
C ALA A 116 4.96 15.02 -10.07
N GLY A 117 3.84 14.70 -10.75
CA GLY A 117 3.83 14.38 -12.18
C GLY A 117 4.25 12.96 -12.53
N GLN A 118 4.66 12.14 -11.55
CA GLN A 118 5.05 10.73 -11.73
C GLN A 118 4.22 9.80 -10.85
N ILE A 119 3.95 10.22 -9.63
CA ILE A 119 3.08 9.51 -8.69
C ILE A 119 2.06 10.52 -8.18
N ASP A 120 0.77 10.23 -8.31
CA ASP A 120 -0.32 10.96 -7.67
C ASP A 120 -0.73 10.25 -6.38
N GLN A 121 -1.47 10.96 -5.49
CA GLN A 121 -1.93 10.38 -4.24
C GLN A 121 -3.21 11.02 -3.73
N VAL A 122 -3.98 10.22 -2.99
CA VAL A 122 -5.22 10.63 -2.31
C VAL A 122 -5.26 10.04 -0.91
N VAL A 123 -5.59 10.84 0.09
CA VAL A 123 -5.79 10.34 1.46
C VAL A 123 -7.24 9.91 1.65
N MET A 124 -7.48 8.62 1.82
CA MET A 124 -8.76 8.04 2.23
C MET A 124 -8.97 8.27 3.73
N ARG A 125 -9.68 9.35 4.05
CA ARG A 125 -9.96 9.80 5.43
C ARG A 125 -11.27 9.23 5.96
N GLY A 126 -11.49 9.40 7.26
CA GLY A 126 -12.76 9.09 7.91
C GLY A 126 -12.92 7.64 8.35
N ASN A 127 -11.88 6.83 8.25
CA ASN A 127 -11.84 5.48 8.80
C ASN A 127 -11.20 5.49 10.20
N LEU A 128 -11.88 4.88 11.19
CA LEU A 128 -11.40 4.84 12.58
C LEU A 128 -10.20 3.91 12.81
N ILE A 129 -10.00 2.92 11.93
CA ILE A 129 -8.89 1.97 12.05
C ILE A 129 -7.60 2.62 11.53
N THR A 130 -7.65 3.22 10.34
CA THR A 130 -6.51 3.91 9.75
C THR A 130 -6.95 4.83 8.62
N SER A 131 -6.22 5.92 8.41
CA SER A 131 -6.28 6.68 7.16
C SER A 131 -5.24 6.11 6.21
N GLU A 132 -5.65 5.74 5.01
CA GLU A 132 -4.75 5.20 4.00
C GLU A 132 -4.48 6.22 2.90
N VAL A 133 -3.21 6.40 2.56
CA VAL A 133 -2.80 7.16 1.38
C VAL A 133 -2.72 6.18 0.22
N VAL A 134 -3.62 6.36 -0.73
CA VAL A 134 -3.66 5.58 -1.97
C VAL A 134 -2.81 6.30 -2.99
N PHE A 135 -1.93 5.57 -3.67
CA PHE A 135 -1.02 6.12 -4.66
C PHE A 135 -1.40 5.65 -6.06
N PHE A 136 -1.06 6.46 -7.05
CA PHE A 136 -1.18 6.11 -8.46
C PHE A 136 0.14 6.38 -9.17
N HIS A 137 0.78 5.35 -9.68
CA HIS A 137 1.98 5.47 -10.49
C HIS A 137 1.60 5.62 -11.95
N LEU A 138 1.89 6.81 -12.52
CA LEU A 138 1.41 7.21 -13.84
C LEU A 138 1.98 6.34 -14.96
N ALA A 139 3.29 6.09 -14.95
CA ALA A 139 3.97 5.38 -16.04
C ALA A 139 3.48 3.93 -16.22
N SER A 140 3.11 3.25 -15.13
CA SER A 140 2.62 1.86 -15.16
C SER A 140 1.09 1.74 -15.07
N GLY A 141 0.36 2.86 -14.97
CA GLY A 141 -1.08 2.84 -14.76
C GLY A 141 -1.52 2.12 -13.46
N THR A 142 -0.66 2.06 -12.44
CA THR A 142 -0.89 1.24 -11.25
C THR A 142 -1.41 2.04 -10.07
N VAL A 143 -2.59 1.65 -9.56
CA VAL A 143 -3.11 2.13 -8.25
C VAL A 143 -2.59 1.21 -7.14
N LEU A 144 -2.04 1.80 -6.06
CA LEU A 144 -1.45 1.06 -4.95
C LEU A 144 -2.30 1.24 -3.68
N PHE A 145 -2.84 0.12 -3.17
CA PHE A 145 -3.56 0.01 -1.90
C PHE A 145 -2.79 -0.85 -0.90
N THR A 146 -3.00 -0.60 0.37
CA THR A 146 -2.49 -1.49 1.43
C THR A 146 -3.63 -2.28 2.07
N ASP A 147 -4.30 -1.72 3.06
CA ASP A 147 -5.29 -2.42 3.89
C ASP A 147 -6.73 -2.25 3.40
N LEU A 148 -7.04 -1.14 2.71
CA LEU A 148 -8.40 -0.89 2.24
C LEU A 148 -8.84 -1.88 1.16
N VAL A 149 -7.91 -2.39 0.35
CA VAL A 149 -8.18 -3.47 -0.59
C VAL A 149 -7.21 -4.59 -0.32
N GLN A 150 -7.72 -5.74 0.08
CA GLN A 150 -6.88 -6.88 0.44
C GLN A 150 -7.56 -8.22 0.16
N GLN A 151 -6.73 -9.27 0.13
CA GLN A 151 -7.14 -10.66 0.05
C GLN A 151 -6.14 -11.51 0.81
N ILE A 152 -6.61 -12.39 1.68
CA ILE A 152 -5.77 -13.39 2.33
C ILE A 152 -5.93 -14.69 1.57
N PRO A 153 -4.85 -15.38 1.19
CA PRO A 153 -4.90 -16.73 0.64
C PRO A 153 -5.66 -17.68 1.58
N ALA A 154 -6.53 -18.50 1.00
CA ALA A 154 -7.43 -19.36 1.80
C ALA A 154 -6.69 -20.42 2.62
N ASP A 155 -5.49 -20.82 2.19
CA ASP A 155 -4.59 -21.76 2.85
C ASP A 155 -3.89 -21.19 4.09
N LEU A 156 -3.86 -19.86 4.24
CA LEU A 156 -3.31 -19.20 5.43
C LEU A 156 -4.28 -19.11 6.60
N VAL A 157 -5.52 -19.53 6.41
CA VAL A 157 -6.55 -19.48 7.46
C VAL A 157 -7.28 -20.83 7.58
N SER A 158 -7.53 -21.27 8.81
CA SER A 158 -8.22 -22.53 9.09
C SER A 158 -9.19 -22.41 10.27
N GLY A 159 -10.06 -23.38 10.42
CA GLY A 159 -11.03 -23.45 11.51
C GLY A 159 -11.91 -22.19 11.61
N TRP A 160 -12.17 -21.72 12.83
CA TRP A 160 -13.02 -20.55 13.09
C TRP A 160 -12.46 -19.25 12.48
N ARG A 161 -11.11 -19.16 12.33
CA ARG A 161 -10.47 -18.01 11.66
C ARG A 161 -10.84 -17.94 10.18
N ALA A 162 -10.96 -19.08 9.49
CA ALA A 162 -11.42 -19.11 8.11
C ALA A 162 -12.85 -18.60 7.97
N ALA A 163 -13.74 -18.95 8.92
CA ALA A 163 -15.11 -18.44 8.95
C ALA A 163 -15.14 -16.91 9.12
N ILE A 164 -14.38 -16.38 10.09
CA ILE A 164 -14.25 -14.92 10.29
C ILE A 164 -13.66 -14.23 9.05
N ALA A 165 -12.59 -14.77 8.46
CA ALA A 165 -11.96 -14.19 7.28
C ALA A 165 -12.93 -14.12 6.09
N ARG A 166 -13.77 -15.15 5.88
CA ARG A 166 -14.83 -15.13 4.87
C ARG A 166 -15.93 -14.13 5.19
N LEU A 167 -16.40 -14.11 6.45
CA LEU A 167 -17.41 -13.13 6.90
C LEU A 167 -16.91 -11.69 6.76
N ASP A 168 -15.63 -11.44 7.01
CA ASP A 168 -15.02 -10.10 6.86
C ASP A 168 -14.60 -9.79 5.41
N LEU A 169 -14.88 -10.68 4.45
CA LEU A 169 -14.49 -10.54 3.04
C LEU A 169 -12.97 -10.46 2.81
N MET A 170 -12.18 -10.99 3.71
CA MET A 170 -10.72 -11.10 3.53
C MET A 170 -10.32 -12.29 2.66
N VAL A 171 -11.21 -13.29 2.52
CA VAL A 171 -11.04 -14.47 1.66
C VAL A 171 -12.18 -14.51 0.67
N GLY A 172 -11.86 -14.50 -0.61
CA GLY A 172 -12.85 -14.51 -1.70
C GLY A 172 -12.18 -14.76 -3.06
N PRO A 173 -12.95 -14.81 -4.14
CA PRO A 173 -12.42 -15.02 -5.50
C PRO A 173 -11.62 -13.84 -6.02
N GLU A 174 -11.89 -12.62 -5.55
CA GLU A 174 -11.13 -11.41 -5.85
C GLU A 174 -10.87 -10.58 -4.58
N PRO A 175 -9.87 -9.71 -4.57
CA PRO A 175 -9.62 -8.80 -3.46
C PRO A 175 -10.81 -7.89 -3.20
N SER A 176 -11.01 -7.48 -1.96
CA SER A 176 -12.13 -6.59 -1.60
C SER A 176 -11.78 -5.68 -0.43
N VAL A 177 -12.66 -4.72 -0.14
CA VAL A 177 -12.59 -3.93 1.10
C VAL A 177 -13.20 -4.76 2.22
N PRO A 178 -12.45 -5.17 3.26
CA PRO A 178 -13.00 -5.93 4.38
C PRO A 178 -14.13 -5.21 5.10
N ARG A 179 -15.10 -5.96 5.62
CA ARG A 179 -16.26 -5.39 6.33
C ARG A 179 -15.85 -4.54 7.53
N LYS A 180 -14.81 -4.94 8.26
CA LYS A 180 -14.26 -4.14 9.37
C LYS A 180 -13.87 -2.72 8.95
N PHE A 181 -13.25 -2.57 7.78
CA PHE A 181 -12.94 -1.23 7.24
C PHE A 181 -14.18 -0.50 6.74
N ARG A 182 -15.13 -1.21 6.08
CA ARG A 182 -16.38 -0.59 5.62
C ARG A 182 -17.18 0.01 6.77
N THR A 183 -17.30 -0.72 7.89
CA THR A 183 -18.03 -0.26 9.09
C THR A 183 -17.29 0.81 9.88
N ALA A 184 -15.96 0.86 9.77
CA ALA A 184 -15.13 1.85 10.43
C ALA A 184 -15.14 3.23 9.74
N PHE A 185 -15.73 3.37 8.54
CA PHE A 185 -15.88 4.68 7.90
C PHE A 185 -17.03 5.46 8.54
N THR A 186 -16.68 6.43 9.40
CA THR A 186 -17.61 7.35 10.05
C THR A 186 -17.87 8.59 9.20
N ASN A 187 -16.91 9.05 8.41
CA ASN A 187 -17.09 10.15 7.45
C ASN A 187 -17.15 9.61 6.01
N ARG A 188 -18.30 9.02 5.64
CA ARG A 188 -18.51 8.45 4.31
C ARG A 188 -18.50 9.50 3.20
N ARG A 189 -18.84 10.76 3.50
CA ARG A 189 -18.79 11.85 2.51
C ARG A 189 -17.34 12.09 2.07
N ALA A 190 -16.43 12.32 3.02
CA ALA A 190 -15.02 12.49 2.70
C ALA A 190 -14.41 11.26 1.99
N ALA A 191 -14.84 10.05 2.38
CA ALA A 191 -14.41 8.83 1.72
C ALA A 191 -14.89 8.74 0.27
N ARG A 192 -16.14 9.17 -0.03
CA ARG A 192 -16.67 9.22 -1.41
C ARG A 192 -15.94 10.25 -2.27
N GLU A 193 -15.65 11.43 -1.72
CA GLU A 193 -14.89 12.48 -2.41
C GLU A 193 -13.47 11.98 -2.77
N ALA A 194 -12.80 11.30 -1.85
CA ALA A 194 -11.50 10.67 -2.11
C ALA A 194 -11.62 9.55 -3.17
N LEU A 195 -12.64 8.68 -3.06
CA LEU A 195 -12.87 7.60 -4.02
C LEU A 195 -13.14 8.14 -5.43
N GLN A 196 -13.89 9.22 -5.58
CA GLN A 196 -14.14 9.85 -6.90
C GLN A 196 -12.84 10.26 -7.57
N ARG A 197 -11.87 10.80 -6.80
CA ARG A 197 -10.53 11.15 -7.32
C ARG A 197 -9.76 9.91 -7.74
N ILE A 198 -9.81 8.83 -6.94
CA ILE A 198 -9.16 7.55 -7.26
C ILE A 198 -9.76 6.94 -8.53
N LEU A 199 -11.09 6.96 -8.68
CA LEU A 199 -11.79 6.43 -9.86
C LEU A 199 -11.59 7.26 -11.14
N ALA A 200 -11.11 8.50 -11.00
CA ALA A 200 -10.77 9.37 -12.13
C ALA A 200 -9.37 9.08 -12.70
N TRP A 201 -8.52 8.33 -11.99
CA TRP A 201 -7.22 7.94 -12.52
C TRP A 201 -7.37 6.95 -13.68
N PRO A 202 -6.54 7.04 -14.73
CA PRO A 202 -6.52 6.08 -15.84
C PRO A 202 -5.84 4.78 -15.39
N ALA A 203 -6.47 4.08 -14.45
CA ALA A 203 -5.94 2.87 -13.84
C ALA A 203 -5.98 1.69 -14.82
N GLU A 204 -4.84 1.02 -15.01
CA GLU A 204 -4.70 -0.22 -15.76
C GLU A 204 -4.56 -1.43 -14.83
N LYS A 205 -3.88 -1.22 -13.69
CA LYS A 205 -3.60 -2.25 -12.69
C LYS A 205 -3.91 -1.77 -11.27
N VAL A 206 -4.19 -2.72 -10.38
CA VAL A 206 -4.28 -2.46 -8.94
C VAL A 206 -3.31 -3.38 -8.21
N LEU A 207 -2.37 -2.78 -7.51
CA LEU A 207 -1.44 -3.46 -6.62
C LEU A 207 -1.92 -3.31 -5.18
N MET A 208 -1.88 -4.39 -4.41
CA MET A 208 -2.15 -4.35 -2.98
C MET A 208 -1.03 -5.01 -2.18
N ALA A 209 -0.83 -4.52 -0.95
CA ALA A 209 0.18 -5.09 -0.06
C ALA A 209 -0.18 -6.52 0.39
N HIS A 210 -1.48 -6.84 0.41
CA HIS A 210 -2.02 -8.13 0.85
C HIS A 210 -2.96 -8.68 -0.23
N GLY A 211 -2.52 -9.66 -0.98
CA GLY A 211 -3.34 -10.34 -1.99
C GLY A 211 -2.75 -10.36 -3.39
N THR A 212 -3.51 -10.92 -4.32
CA THR A 212 -3.13 -11.03 -5.73
C THR A 212 -3.37 -9.70 -6.43
N PRO A 213 -2.39 -9.14 -7.15
CA PRO A 213 -2.60 -7.95 -7.95
C PRO A 213 -3.70 -8.14 -9.00
N VAL A 214 -4.41 -7.07 -9.32
CA VAL A 214 -5.39 -7.04 -10.41
C VAL A 214 -4.74 -6.37 -11.61
N GLU A 215 -4.50 -7.15 -12.67
CA GLU A 215 -3.76 -6.71 -13.86
C GLU A 215 -4.66 -6.50 -15.08
N GLN A 216 -5.98 -6.74 -14.93
CA GLN A 216 -6.96 -6.53 -15.98
C GLN A 216 -8.21 -5.88 -15.39
N ASP A 217 -8.90 -5.04 -16.17
CA ASP A 217 -10.13 -4.35 -15.76
C ASP A 217 -10.03 -3.64 -14.39
N ALA A 218 -8.92 -2.95 -14.14
CA ALA A 218 -8.75 -2.19 -12.90
C ALA A 218 -9.91 -1.20 -12.62
N PRO A 219 -10.45 -0.44 -13.61
CA PRO A 219 -11.58 0.44 -13.37
C PRO A 219 -12.86 -0.32 -12.96
N GLY A 220 -13.16 -1.45 -13.58
CA GLY A 220 -14.30 -2.30 -13.21
C GLY A 220 -14.13 -2.90 -11.83
N PHE A 221 -12.93 -3.42 -11.53
CA PHE A 221 -12.59 -3.94 -10.21
C PHE A 221 -12.76 -2.87 -9.12
N LEU A 222 -12.21 -1.66 -9.29
CA LEU A 222 -12.32 -0.60 -8.29
C LEU A 222 -13.80 -0.23 -8.03
N ARG A 223 -14.63 -0.13 -9.08
CA ARG A 223 -16.06 0.10 -8.91
C ARG A 223 -16.75 -1.00 -8.10
N ARG A 224 -16.43 -2.27 -8.37
CA ARG A 224 -16.99 -3.41 -7.60
C ARG A 224 -16.51 -3.40 -6.14
N ALA A 225 -15.21 -3.23 -5.92
CA ALA A 225 -14.61 -3.24 -4.57
C ALA A 225 -15.20 -2.15 -3.66
N PHE A 226 -15.55 -0.99 -4.22
CA PHE A 226 -16.07 0.17 -3.49
C PHE A 226 -17.58 0.42 -3.69
N ALA A 227 -18.34 -0.49 -4.33
CA ALA A 227 -19.78 -0.35 -4.54
C ALA A 227 -20.57 -0.08 -3.25
N TRP A 228 -20.14 -0.66 -2.13
CA TRP A 228 -20.72 -0.44 -0.80
C TRP A 228 -20.63 1.01 -0.30
N LEU A 229 -19.74 1.82 -0.85
CA LEU A 229 -19.55 3.22 -0.48
C LEU A 229 -20.34 4.18 -1.37
N THR A 230 -20.61 3.80 -2.62
CA THR A 230 -21.26 4.61 -3.65
C THR A 230 -22.75 4.34 -3.80
N GLY A 231 -23.22 3.16 -3.33
CA GLY A 231 -24.63 2.73 -3.32
C GLY A 231 -25.47 3.40 -2.25
#